data_68d3c8cbe2f54b5c6a5d9a760ba09d54
#
_entry.id   68d3c8cbe2f54b5c6a5d9a760ba09d54
#
_cell.length_a   1.000
_cell.length_b   1.000
_cell.length_c   1.000
_cell.angle_alpha   90.00
_cell.angle_beta   90.00
_cell.angle_gamma   90.00
#
_symmetry.space_group_name_H-M   'P 1'
#
loop_
_entity.id
_entity.type
_entity.pdbx_description
1 polymer ?
#
loop_
_entity_poly.entity_id
_entity_poly.type
_entity_poly.pdbx_seq_one_letter_code
_entity_poly.pdbx_strand_id
1 'polypeptide(L)'
;MKKFFVLAIGALMLAGCGTTGLEGGSSSSDGKVDEKKPSELTVGVSVSTLNNPFFVSLRDGIQKLADENDTTIKVVDAQDDTAKQSNDIDDLIQQNVDVILVNPVDSSAIVPAVEAANNADIPVIAIDRSSDGGELLTTVASNNEEGGKMAAEYIIKQLGENAKVAELEGVPGASATRERGKGFDDYAEGKLDVVDKQSANFDRAKGLTVMENILQAHSDLQGVFAQNDEMALGAAEAASSKGEDFVIVGFDGTEDGLKAIKDGKISATIAQKPEEMGKLALQAAFDHFSGKKVEEKIDSPLDLVTE
;
A
#
# COMPACT_ATOMS: atom_id res chain seq x y z
N MET A 1 -27.40 -60.91 58.95
CA MET A 1 -26.51 -61.17 60.12
C MET A 1 -25.44 -60.09 60.06
N LYS A 2 -25.50 -59.20 61.06
CA LYS A 2 -24.37 -58.83 61.95
C LYS A 2 -23.14 -58.30 61.22
N LYS A 3 -22.60 -57.22 61.49
CA LYS A 3 -22.43 -56.22 62.52
C LYS A 3 -21.17 -55.41 62.20
N PHE A 4 -21.28 -54.11 62.37
CA PHE A 4 -20.54 -53.23 63.29
C PHE A 4 -19.11 -52.78 62.89
N PHE A 5 -18.93 -51.47 62.84
CA PHE A 5 -18.27 -50.51 63.78
C PHE A 5 -16.79 -50.24 63.40
N VAL A 6 -16.19 -49.10 63.43
CA VAL A 6 -16.15 -47.88 64.29
C VAL A 6 -15.22 -46.88 63.59
N LEU A 7 -15.51 -45.63 63.33
CA LEU A 7 -15.22 -44.41 64.05
C LEU A 7 -13.78 -44.16 64.56
N ALA A 8 -13.14 -43.07 64.15
CA ALA A 8 -12.36 -42.09 64.89
C ALA A 8 -11.80 -41.01 63.94
N ILE A 9 -12.24 -39.78 63.99
CA ILE A 9 -12.06 -38.61 64.88
C ILE A 9 -10.55 -38.21 65.05
N GLY A 10 -10.30 -36.98 64.76
CA GLY A 10 -9.17 -36.16 65.14
C GLY A 10 -8.82 -35.11 64.13
N ALA A 11 -9.39 -34.00 64.23
CA ALA A 11 -9.25 -32.75 64.97
C ALA A 11 -8.03 -31.91 64.52
N LEU A 12 -8.43 -30.73 63.94
CA LEU A 12 -8.12 -29.31 64.26
C LEU A 12 -6.62 -28.89 64.25
N MET A 13 -6.36 -27.84 63.51
CA MET A 13 -6.05 -26.46 63.93
C MET A 13 -5.74 -25.64 62.66
N LEU A 14 -6.46 -24.64 62.41
CA LEU A 14 -6.48 -23.21 62.73
C LEU A 14 -5.32 -22.37 62.15
N ALA A 15 -5.79 -21.42 61.38
CA ALA A 15 -5.46 -19.99 61.34
C ALA A 15 -4.28 -19.52 60.51
N GLY A 16 -4.61 -18.69 59.56
CA GLY A 16 -3.74 -17.74 58.86
C GLY A 16 -4.57 -16.83 57.96
N CYS A 17 -5.18 -15.77 58.58
CA CYS A 17 -5.68 -14.63 57.83
C CYS A 17 -4.52 -13.94 57.11
N GLY A 18 -4.69 -13.74 55.80
CA GLY A 18 -3.83 -12.86 54.98
C GLY A 18 -4.67 -12.19 53.89
N THR A 19 -4.88 -10.94 54.08
CA THR A 19 -5.62 -9.90 53.38
C THR A 19 -5.64 -9.97 51.86
N THR A 20 -6.82 -9.78 51.35
CA THR A 20 -7.19 -9.18 50.03
C THR A 20 -6.13 -8.32 49.35
N GLY A 21 -5.71 -8.75 48.19
CA GLY A 21 -5.15 -7.93 47.12
C GLY A 21 -5.84 -8.32 45.85
N LEU A 22 -6.89 -7.54 45.48
CA LEU A 22 -7.41 -7.48 44.13
C LEU A 22 -6.42 -6.65 43.31
N GLU A 23 -5.37 -7.26 42.81
CA GLU A 23 -4.65 -6.73 41.67
C GLU A 23 -5.24 -7.39 40.42
N GLY A 24 -6.02 -6.59 39.71
CA GLY A 24 -6.40 -6.87 38.34
C GLY A 24 -5.13 -6.85 37.48
N GLY A 25 -4.52 -7.99 37.32
CA GLY A 25 -3.54 -8.23 36.29
C GLY A 25 -4.27 -8.18 34.96
N SER A 26 -4.18 -7.07 34.24
CA SER A 26 -4.32 -7.05 32.79
C SER A 26 -3.23 -8.00 32.30
N SER A 27 -3.60 -9.23 32.01
CA SER A 27 -2.81 -10.08 31.12
C SER A 27 -2.94 -9.47 29.74
N SER A 28 -2.01 -8.56 29.39
CA SER A 28 -1.63 -8.41 28.02
C SER A 28 -1.18 -9.81 27.58
N SER A 29 -1.97 -10.45 26.76
CA SER A 29 -1.53 -11.59 25.99
C SER A 29 -0.45 -11.05 25.04
N ASP A 30 0.81 -11.12 25.46
CA ASP A 30 1.93 -11.19 24.52
C ASP A 30 1.65 -12.44 23.69
N GLY A 31 1.02 -12.25 22.53
CA GLY A 31 0.79 -13.30 21.54
C GLY A 31 2.17 -13.80 21.12
N LYS A 32 2.58 -14.95 21.67
CA LYS A 32 3.79 -15.61 21.24
C LYS A 32 3.59 -15.98 19.78
N VAL A 33 4.28 -15.28 18.89
CA VAL A 33 4.36 -15.66 17.48
C VAL A 33 5.02 -17.03 17.42
N ASP A 34 4.42 -17.99 16.72
CA ASP A 34 5.08 -19.25 16.42
C ASP A 34 6.25 -18.97 15.47
N GLU A 35 7.47 -19.07 16.00
CA GLU A 35 8.67 -18.81 15.22
C GLU A 35 8.80 -19.81 14.06
N LYS A 36 8.97 -19.27 12.83
CA LYS A 36 9.19 -20.03 11.60
C LYS A 36 10.37 -19.47 10.84
N LYS A 37 11.11 -20.37 10.18
CA LYS A 37 12.14 -19.95 9.22
C LYS A 37 11.50 -19.49 7.93
N PRO A 38 12.15 -18.62 7.15
CA PRO A 38 11.64 -18.21 5.84
C PRO A 38 11.24 -19.38 4.92
N SER A 39 12.01 -20.46 4.89
CA SER A 39 11.73 -21.66 4.08
C SER A 39 10.53 -22.50 4.55
N GLU A 40 9.99 -22.22 5.73
CA GLU A 40 8.81 -22.90 6.29
C GLU A 40 7.53 -22.07 6.05
N LEU A 41 7.67 -20.85 5.50
CA LEU A 41 6.54 -19.95 5.29
C LEU A 41 5.88 -20.17 3.94
N THR A 42 4.55 -20.09 3.95
CA THR A 42 3.71 -19.92 2.78
C THR A 42 3.08 -18.52 2.84
N VAL A 43 3.45 -17.66 1.92
CA VAL A 43 3.03 -16.26 1.88
C VAL A 43 1.98 -16.05 0.78
N GLY A 44 0.80 -15.56 1.14
CA GLY A 44 -0.19 -15.09 0.19
C GLY A 44 0.15 -13.67 -0.28
N VAL A 45 0.08 -13.41 -1.57
CA VAL A 45 0.33 -12.08 -2.16
C VAL A 45 -0.87 -11.70 -3.01
N SER A 46 -1.66 -10.73 -2.56
CA SER A 46 -2.80 -10.19 -3.31
C SER A 46 -2.47 -8.81 -3.85
N VAL A 47 -2.38 -8.69 -5.18
CA VAL A 47 -2.14 -7.41 -5.86
C VAL A 47 -3.42 -6.89 -6.51
N SER A 48 -3.57 -5.56 -6.56
CA SER A 48 -4.73 -4.91 -7.18
C SER A 48 -4.84 -5.25 -8.67
N THR A 49 -3.71 -5.24 -9.38
CA THR A 49 -3.64 -5.60 -10.81
C THR A 49 -2.21 -5.92 -11.24
N LEU A 50 -2.05 -6.82 -12.19
CA LEU A 50 -0.77 -7.04 -12.89
C LEU A 50 -0.74 -6.38 -14.29
N ASN A 51 -1.77 -5.60 -14.65
CA ASN A 51 -1.77 -4.81 -15.88
C ASN A 51 -0.87 -3.56 -15.79
N ASN A 52 -0.56 -3.10 -14.56
CA ASN A 52 0.35 -1.98 -14.33
C ASN A 52 1.78 -2.52 -14.05
N PRO A 53 2.80 -2.06 -14.79
CA PRO A 53 4.19 -2.51 -14.64
C PRO A 53 4.77 -2.26 -13.24
N PHE A 54 4.27 -1.27 -12.51
CA PHE A 54 4.66 -1.03 -11.13
C PHE A 54 4.42 -2.26 -10.23
N PHE A 55 3.22 -2.86 -10.30
CA PHE A 55 2.89 -4.03 -9.48
C PHE A 55 3.57 -5.32 -9.98
N VAL A 56 3.93 -5.38 -11.26
CA VAL A 56 4.80 -6.46 -11.78
C VAL A 56 6.16 -6.39 -11.12
N SER A 57 6.78 -5.21 -11.08
CA SER A 57 8.08 -5.01 -10.44
C SER A 57 8.04 -5.25 -8.92
N LEU A 58 6.95 -4.84 -8.25
CA LEU A 58 6.72 -5.09 -6.83
C LEU A 58 6.66 -6.60 -6.54
N ARG A 59 5.84 -7.34 -7.30
CA ARG A 59 5.75 -8.80 -7.21
C ARG A 59 7.11 -9.46 -7.46
N ASP A 60 7.85 -9.02 -8.44
CA ASP A 60 9.16 -9.58 -8.80
C ASP A 60 10.18 -9.36 -7.67
N GLY A 61 10.09 -8.24 -6.95
CA GLY A 61 10.86 -8.00 -5.74
C GLY A 61 10.55 -8.99 -4.63
N ILE A 62 9.26 -9.28 -4.40
CA ILE A 62 8.81 -10.31 -3.44
C ILE A 62 9.33 -11.69 -3.87
N GLN A 63 9.11 -12.07 -5.15
CA GLN A 63 9.51 -13.36 -5.67
C GLN A 63 11.02 -13.59 -5.53
N LYS A 64 11.82 -12.59 -5.87
CA LYS A 64 13.28 -12.67 -5.77
C LYS A 64 13.74 -12.96 -4.34
N LEU A 65 13.22 -12.24 -3.34
CA LEU A 65 13.58 -12.49 -1.94
C LEU A 65 13.05 -13.84 -1.46
N ALA A 66 11.88 -14.28 -1.95
CA ALA A 66 11.32 -15.59 -1.66
C ALA A 66 12.21 -16.72 -2.19
N ASP A 67 12.67 -16.61 -3.44
CA ASP A 67 13.57 -17.59 -4.06
C ASP A 67 14.92 -17.68 -3.34
N GLU A 68 15.46 -16.55 -2.88
CA GLU A 68 16.71 -16.50 -2.10
C GLU A 68 16.59 -17.19 -0.72
N ASN A 69 15.37 -17.39 -0.23
CA ASN A 69 15.09 -17.94 1.11
C ASN A 69 14.28 -19.25 1.09
N ASP A 70 14.06 -19.84 -0.09
CA ASP A 70 13.20 -21.03 -0.30
C ASP A 70 11.78 -20.86 0.24
N THR A 71 11.25 -19.63 0.27
CA THR A 71 9.90 -19.29 0.75
C THR A 71 8.87 -19.59 -0.34
N THR A 72 7.75 -20.23 0.03
CA THR A 72 6.63 -20.43 -0.89
C THR A 72 5.76 -19.20 -0.99
N ILE A 73 5.51 -18.66 -2.19
CA ILE A 73 4.54 -17.59 -2.40
C ILE A 73 3.38 -18.03 -3.30
N LYS A 74 2.20 -17.50 -3.00
CA LYS A 74 0.97 -17.69 -3.78
C LYS A 74 0.45 -16.31 -4.19
N VAL A 75 0.61 -15.98 -5.48
CA VAL A 75 0.22 -14.69 -6.01
C VAL A 75 -1.17 -14.77 -6.62
N VAL A 76 -2.04 -13.82 -6.26
CA VAL A 76 -3.36 -13.61 -6.86
C VAL A 76 -3.47 -12.18 -7.39
N ASP A 77 -4.09 -12.04 -8.55
CA ASP A 77 -4.30 -10.79 -9.26
C ASP A 77 -5.78 -10.42 -9.22
N ALA A 78 -6.12 -9.35 -8.51
CA ALA A 78 -7.51 -8.91 -8.38
C ALA A 78 -8.10 -8.29 -9.66
N GLN A 79 -7.27 -7.93 -10.64
CA GLN A 79 -7.69 -7.34 -11.91
C GLN A 79 -8.54 -6.07 -11.74
N ASP A 80 -8.19 -5.26 -10.74
CA ASP A 80 -8.91 -4.04 -10.35
C ASP A 80 -10.37 -4.27 -9.89
N ASP A 81 -10.72 -5.50 -9.50
CA ASP A 81 -12.05 -5.88 -9.00
C ASP A 81 -11.98 -6.15 -7.49
N THR A 82 -12.66 -5.32 -6.70
CA THR A 82 -12.70 -5.41 -5.23
C THR A 82 -13.36 -6.68 -4.74
N ALA A 83 -14.41 -7.16 -5.44
CA ALA A 83 -15.10 -8.40 -5.06
C ALA A 83 -14.21 -9.61 -5.35
N LYS A 84 -13.51 -9.60 -6.49
CA LYS A 84 -12.52 -10.64 -6.78
C LYS A 84 -11.41 -10.64 -5.73
N GLN A 85 -10.89 -9.46 -5.36
CA GLN A 85 -9.85 -9.37 -4.34
C GLN A 85 -10.27 -9.98 -3.00
N SER A 86 -11.49 -9.71 -2.55
CA SER A 86 -12.02 -10.32 -1.33
C SER A 86 -12.11 -11.84 -1.43
N ASN A 87 -12.61 -12.37 -2.55
CA ASN A 87 -12.68 -13.83 -2.78
C ASN A 87 -11.27 -14.46 -2.86
N ASP A 88 -10.32 -13.79 -3.51
CA ASP A 88 -8.92 -14.24 -3.61
C ASP A 88 -8.27 -14.35 -2.21
N ILE A 89 -8.57 -13.38 -1.31
CA ILE A 89 -8.06 -13.41 0.08
C ILE A 89 -8.73 -14.54 0.87
N ASP A 90 -10.04 -14.75 0.73
CA ASP A 90 -10.73 -15.86 1.35
C ASP A 90 -10.14 -17.21 0.92
N ASP A 91 -9.79 -17.35 -0.36
CA ASP A 91 -9.11 -18.54 -0.88
C ASP A 91 -7.70 -18.72 -0.28
N LEU A 92 -6.93 -17.62 -0.09
CA LEU A 92 -5.62 -17.68 0.58
C LEU A 92 -5.76 -18.12 2.04
N ILE A 93 -6.76 -17.61 2.76
CA ILE A 93 -7.08 -18.01 4.14
C ILE A 93 -7.39 -19.52 4.19
N GLN A 94 -8.26 -20.03 3.31
CA GLN A 94 -8.59 -21.45 3.24
C GLN A 94 -7.39 -22.33 2.88
N GLN A 95 -6.40 -21.80 2.19
CA GLN A 95 -5.15 -22.48 1.87
C GLN A 95 -4.13 -22.44 3.00
N ASN A 96 -4.50 -21.88 4.17
CA ASN A 96 -3.68 -21.77 5.37
C ASN A 96 -2.31 -21.14 5.10
N VAL A 97 -2.31 -19.99 4.42
CA VAL A 97 -1.08 -19.19 4.30
C VAL A 97 -0.68 -18.64 5.66
N ASP A 98 0.61 -18.45 5.91
CA ASP A 98 1.12 -17.96 7.17
C ASP A 98 0.98 -16.45 7.34
N VAL A 99 0.99 -15.72 6.24
CA VAL A 99 0.87 -14.24 6.18
C VAL A 99 0.30 -13.83 4.84
N ILE A 100 -0.43 -12.72 4.82
CA ILE A 100 -0.94 -12.12 3.58
C ILE A 100 -0.26 -10.76 3.37
N LEU A 101 0.38 -10.60 2.22
CA LEU A 101 0.84 -9.33 1.68
C LEU A 101 -0.26 -8.81 0.75
N VAL A 102 -0.87 -7.66 1.05
CA VAL A 102 -1.99 -7.14 0.26
C VAL A 102 -1.69 -5.74 -0.28
N ASN A 103 -1.91 -5.56 -1.59
CA ASN A 103 -2.03 -4.25 -2.21
C ASN A 103 -3.50 -4.01 -2.56
N PRO A 104 -4.25 -3.22 -1.78
CA PRO A 104 -5.69 -3.06 -1.98
C PRO A 104 -6.06 -2.39 -3.31
N VAL A 105 -7.11 -2.89 -3.96
CA VAL A 105 -7.80 -2.16 -5.05
C VAL A 105 -8.42 -0.88 -4.49
N ASP A 106 -9.10 -1.02 -3.36
CA ASP A 106 -9.79 0.03 -2.62
C ASP A 106 -9.57 -0.18 -1.12
N SER A 107 -9.11 0.87 -0.43
CA SER A 107 -8.69 0.80 0.98
C SER A 107 -9.86 0.55 1.94
N SER A 108 -11.08 0.99 1.59
CA SER A 108 -12.27 0.75 2.40
C SER A 108 -12.91 -0.60 2.09
N ALA A 109 -12.95 -0.98 0.80
CA ALA A 109 -13.57 -2.24 0.38
C ALA A 109 -12.79 -3.48 0.85
N ILE A 110 -11.47 -3.35 1.10
CA ILE A 110 -10.63 -4.45 1.56
C ILE A 110 -10.81 -4.79 3.05
N VAL A 111 -11.38 -3.88 3.84
CA VAL A 111 -11.47 -4.03 5.31
C VAL A 111 -12.07 -5.38 5.75
N PRO A 112 -13.21 -5.85 5.20
CA PRO A 112 -13.78 -7.14 5.61
C PRO A 112 -12.84 -8.33 5.36
N ALA A 113 -12.05 -8.29 4.27
CA ALA A 113 -11.10 -9.35 3.96
C ALA A 113 -9.89 -9.33 4.89
N VAL A 114 -9.41 -8.13 5.30
CA VAL A 114 -8.37 -7.98 6.32
C VAL A 114 -8.88 -8.52 7.66
N GLU A 115 -10.09 -8.15 8.08
CA GLU A 115 -10.71 -8.65 9.31
C GLU A 115 -10.91 -10.18 9.27
N ALA A 116 -11.25 -10.75 8.10
CA ALA A 116 -11.38 -12.20 7.95
C ALA A 116 -10.03 -12.91 8.14
N ALA A 117 -8.93 -12.35 7.61
CA ALA A 117 -7.58 -12.86 7.83
C ALA A 117 -7.18 -12.74 9.31
N ASN A 118 -7.46 -11.61 9.97
CA ASN A 118 -7.20 -11.41 11.39
C ASN A 118 -7.96 -12.41 12.26
N ASN A 119 -9.25 -12.68 11.95
CA ASN A 119 -10.05 -13.67 12.65
C ASN A 119 -9.55 -15.13 12.45
N ALA A 120 -8.74 -15.37 11.44
CA ALA A 120 -8.06 -16.63 11.17
C ALA A 120 -6.63 -16.67 11.77
N ASP A 121 -6.25 -15.67 12.58
CA ASP A 121 -4.93 -15.50 13.16
C ASP A 121 -3.81 -15.36 12.09
N ILE A 122 -4.16 -14.88 10.88
CA ILE A 122 -3.21 -14.64 9.79
C ILE A 122 -2.83 -13.15 9.78
N PRO A 123 -1.56 -12.80 10.04
CA PRO A 123 -1.09 -11.43 9.96
C PRO A 123 -1.18 -10.87 8.54
N VAL A 124 -1.54 -9.59 8.44
CA VAL A 124 -1.69 -8.89 7.16
C VAL A 124 -0.68 -7.74 7.08
N ILE A 125 0.05 -7.67 5.99
CA ILE A 125 0.96 -6.57 5.64
C ILE A 125 0.39 -5.85 4.43
N ALA A 126 0.13 -4.56 4.56
CA ALA A 126 -0.29 -3.73 3.45
C ALA A 126 0.93 -3.23 2.67
N ILE A 127 0.86 -3.23 1.33
CA ILE A 127 1.95 -2.80 0.45
C ILE A 127 1.44 -1.73 -0.50
N ASP A 128 2.18 -0.62 -0.63
CA ASP A 128 1.92 0.53 -1.50
C ASP A 128 0.65 1.31 -1.12
N ARG A 129 -0.42 0.61 -0.77
CA ARG A 129 -1.71 1.17 -0.33
C ARG A 129 -2.11 0.56 1.00
N SER A 130 -2.70 1.37 1.88
CA SER A 130 -3.19 0.92 3.19
C SER A 130 -4.62 0.38 3.12
N SER A 131 -5.05 -0.29 4.19
CA SER A 131 -6.45 -0.55 4.49
C SER A 131 -6.99 0.53 5.44
N ASP A 132 -8.24 0.93 5.27
CA ASP A 132 -8.90 1.91 6.16
C ASP A 132 -9.40 1.25 7.48
N GLY A 133 -9.18 -0.05 7.66
CA GLY A 133 -9.53 -0.80 8.88
C GLY A 133 -8.99 -2.24 8.88
N GLY A 134 -9.33 -2.99 9.93
CA GLY A 134 -8.69 -4.25 10.27
C GLY A 134 -7.31 -4.04 10.92
N GLU A 135 -6.67 -5.12 11.36
CA GLU A 135 -5.35 -5.07 11.99
C GLU A 135 -4.26 -5.35 10.95
N LEU A 136 -3.36 -4.40 10.75
CA LEU A 136 -2.19 -4.56 9.90
C LEU A 136 -0.96 -4.76 10.78
N LEU A 137 -0.13 -5.75 10.44
CA LEU A 137 1.19 -5.93 11.06
C LEU A 137 2.10 -4.73 10.75
N THR A 138 2.07 -4.29 9.49
CA THR A 138 2.75 -3.08 9.03
C THR A 138 2.18 -2.62 7.70
N THR A 139 2.46 -1.37 7.33
CA THR A 139 2.28 -0.84 5.98
C THR A 139 3.63 -0.48 5.40
N VAL A 140 3.95 -1.03 4.22
CA VAL A 140 5.16 -0.72 3.46
C VAL A 140 4.77 0.12 2.25
N ALA A 141 5.07 1.41 2.27
CA ALA A 141 4.64 2.34 1.21
C ALA A 141 5.61 3.52 1.08
N SER A 142 5.55 4.21 -0.04
CA SER A 142 6.19 5.51 -0.20
C SER A 142 5.44 6.60 0.58
N ASN A 143 6.12 7.68 0.92
CA ASN A 143 5.47 8.87 1.46
C ASN A 143 4.75 9.63 0.34
N ASN A 144 3.51 9.21 0.05
CA ASN A 144 2.71 9.75 -1.05
C ASN A 144 2.38 11.25 -0.90
N GLU A 145 2.18 11.75 0.34
CA GLU A 145 1.94 13.19 0.55
C GLU A 145 3.19 14.00 0.17
N GLU A 146 4.38 13.56 0.59
CA GLU A 146 5.63 14.21 0.17
C GLU A 146 5.84 14.12 -1.34
N GLY A 147 5.50 12.96 -1.95
CA GLY A 147 5.59 12.80 -3.41
C GLY A 147 4.67 13.75 -4.18
N GLY A 148 3.42 13.92 -3.75
CA GLY A 148 2.49 14.89 -4.33
C GLY A 148 3.01 16.33 -4.20
N LYS A 149 3.55 16.67 -3.03
CA LYS A 149 4.22 17.96 -2.80
C LYS A 149 5.41 18.16 -3.75
N MET A 150 6.29 17.15 -3.91
CA MET A 150 7.43 17.22 -4.84
C MET A 150 6.98 17.50 -6.27
N ALA A 151 5.85 16.93 -6.71
CA ALA A 151 5.27 17.20 -8.01
C ALA A 151 4.84 18.66 -8.17
N ALA A 152 4.13 19.21 -7.16
CA ALA A 152 3.72 20.62 -7.15
C ALA A 152 4.94 21.58 -7.13
N GLU A 153 5.96 21.28 -6.32
CA GLU A 153 7.21 22.04 -6.27
C GLU A 153 7.90 22.10 -7.63
N TYR A 154 7.98 20.95 -8.31
CA TYR A 154 8.59 20.89 -9.64
C TYR A 154 7.81 21.73 -10.66
N ILE A 155 6.47 21.60 -10.69
CA ILE A 155 5.61 22.37 -11.61
C ILE A 155 5.75 23.87 -11.38
N ILE A 156 5.73 24.32 -10.12
CA ILE A 156 5.91 25.73 -9.77
C ILE A 156 7.30 26.24 -10.22
N LYS A 157 8.34 25.43 -10.04
CA LYS A 157 9.68 25.76 -10.47
C LYS A 157 9.80 25.94 -11.99
N GLN A 158 9.06 25.14 -12.77
CA GLN A 158 9.10 25.17 -14.23
C GLN A 158 8.22 26.29 -14.83
N LEU A 159 6.99 26.43 -14.32
CA LEU A 159 5.97 27.30 -14.92
C LEU A 159 5.80 28.63 -14.17
N GLY A 160 6.28 28.74 -12.94
CA GLY A 160 6.03 29.89 -12.08
C GLY A 160 4.69 29.79 -11.32
N GLU A 161 4.45 30.77 -10.45
CA GLU A 161 3.21 30.88 -9.69
C GLU A 161 2.03 31.27 -10.60
N ASN A 162 0.81 30.87 -10.20
CA ASN A 162 -0.45 31.05 -10.90
C ASN A 162 -0.53 30.37 -12.29
N ALA A 163 0.36 29.41 -12.57
CA ALA A 163 0.26 28.58 -13.76
C ALA A 163 -1.02 27.73 -13.72
N LYS A 164 -1.70 27.62 -14.87
CA LYS A 164 -2.90 26.79 -15.02
C LYS A 164 -2.51 25.34 -15.24
N VAL A 165 -2.91 24.50 -14.31
CA VAL A 165 -2.56 23.07 -14.31
C VAL A 165 -3.80 22.21 -14.06
N ALA A 166 -3.71 20.94 -14.46
CA ALA A 166 -4.72 19.93 -14.13
C ALA A 166 -4.09 18.81 -13.31
N GLU A 167 -4.94 18.00 -12.70
CA GLU A 167 -4.56 16.76 -12.02
C GLU A 167 -5.31 15.57 -12.60
N LEU A 168 -4.57 14.52 -12.99
CA LEU A 168 -5.10 13.21 -13.31
C LEU A 168 -4.98 12.32 -12.08
N GLU A 169 -6.11 12.05 -11.45
CA GLU A 169 -6.18 11.27 -10.22
C GLU A 169 -6.20 9.77 -10.51
N GLY A 170 -5.69 8.98 -9.58
CA GLY A 170 -5.77 7.52 -9.63
C GLY A 170 -7.16 6.96 -9.33
N VAL A 171 -7.20 5.71 -8.84
CA VAL A 171 -8.44 5.07 -8.35
C VAL A 171 -8.89 5.79 -7.07
N PRO A 172 -10.11 6.35 -7.03
CA PRO A 172 -10.56 7.20 -5.91
C PRO A 172 -10.51 6.52 -4.53
N GLY A 173 -10.73 5.20 -4.49
CA GLY A 173 -10.69 4.42 -3.24
C GLY A 173 -9.29 4.05 -2.76
N ALA A 174 -8.25 4.23 -3.55
CA ALA A 174 -6.88 3.92 -3.16
C ALA A 174 -6.30 5.00 -2.24
N SER A 175 -5.64 4.60 -1.13
CA SER A 175 -4.99 5.55 -0.22
C SER A 175 -3.92 6.38 -0.94
N ALA A 176 -3.15 5.77 -1.85
CA ALA A 176 -2.14 6.47 -2.64
C ALA A 176 -2.72 7.63 -3.47
N THR A 177 -3.92 7.47 -4.06
CA THR A 177 -4.62 8.54 -4.76
C THR A 177 -4.91 9.72 -3.84
N ARG A 178 -5.50 9.44 -2.68
CA ARG A 178 -5.88 10.47 -1.70
C ARG A 178 -4.66 11.21 -1.14
N GLU A 179 -3.61 10.47 -0.84
CA GLU A 179 -2.38 11.01 -0.26
C GLU A 179 -1.58 11.84 -1.28
N ARG A 180 -1.41 11.36 -2.53
CA ARG A 180 -0.74 12.11 -3.60
C ARG A 180 -1.50 13.40 -3.91
N GLY A 181 -2.84 13.31 -4.05
CA GLY A 181 -3.68 14.48 -4.28
C GLY A 181 -3.60 15.47 -3.13
N LYS A 182 -3.68 14.99 -1.86
CA LYS A 182 -3.55 15.86 -0.69
C LYS A 182 -2.20 16.60 -0.67
N GLY A 183 -1.09 15.89 -0.87
CA GLY A 183 0.24 16.49 -0.88
C GLY A 183 0.42 17.54 -1.98
N PHE A 184 -0.12 17.25 -3.17
CA PHE A 184 -0.14 18.19 -4.29
C PHE A 184 -0.98 19.42 -3.98
N ASP A 185 -2.21 19.25 -3.52
CA ASP A 185 -3.15 20.33 -3.23
C ASP A 185 -2.67 21.26 -2.14
N ASP A 186 -2.24 20.69 -1.01
CA ASP A 186 -1.77 21.47 0.14
C ASP A 186 -0.59 22.38 -0.25
N TYR A 187 0.27 21.93 -1.18
CA TYR A 187 1.40 22.73 -1.62
C TYR A 187 1.05 23.68 -2.76
N ALA A 188 0.14 23.29 -3.64
CA ALA A 188 -0.34 24.08 -4.79
C ALA A 188 -1.23 25.25 -4.35
N GLU A 189 -1.89 25.16 -3.19
CA GLU A 189 -2.84 26.15 -2.70
C GLU A 189 -2.20 27.55 -2.67
N GLY A 190 -2.84 28.50 -3.37
CA GLY A 190 -2.40 29.89 -3.51
C GLY A 190 -1.16 30.10 -4.38
N LYS A 191 -0.61 29.03 -5.01
CA LYS A 191 0.58 29.07 -5.87
C LYS A 191 0.30 28.61 -7.31
N LEU A 192 -0.63 27.67 -7.50
CA LEU A 192 -1.06 27.20 -8.81
C LEU A 192 -2.56 27.45 -8.99
N ASP A 193 -2.99 27.58 -10.23
CA ASP A 193 -4.41 27.60 -10.63
C ASP A 193 -4.77 26.18 -11.12
N VAL A 194 -5.22 25.33 -10.19
CA VAL A 194 -5.63 23.94 -10.52
C VAL A 194 -7.03 24.01 -11.10
N VAL A 195 -7.12 24.04 -12.43
CA VAL A 195 -8.39 24.31 -13.17
C VAL A 195 -9.26 23.08 -13.34
N ASP A 196 -8.70 21.87 -13.25
CA ASP A 196 -9.46 20.62 -13.40
C ASP A 196 -8.78 19.46 -12.68
N LYS A 197 -9.60 18.53 -12.14
CA LYS A 197 -9.16 17.29 -11.53
C LYS A 197 -10.09 16.17 -11.92
N GLN A 198 -9.57 15.14 -12.54
CA GLN A 198 -10.37 14.03 -13.01
C GLN A 198 -9.64 12.69 -12.77
N SER A 199 -10.40 11.69 -12.31
CA SER A 199 -9.83 10.35 -12.18
C SER A 199 -9.66 9.70 -13.56
N ALA A 200 -8.46 9.16 -13.77
CA ALA A 200 -8.15 8.27 -14.89
C ALA A 200 -7.72 6.87 -14.39
N ASN A 201 -7.98 6.56 -13.10
CA ASN A 201 -7.88 5.24 -12.49
C ASN A 201 -6.52 4.55 -12.68
N PHE A 202 -5.42 5.30 -12.71
CA PHE A 202 -4.06 4.79 -12.98
C PHE A 202 -3.88 4.09 -14.34
N ASP A 203 -4.77 4.32 -15.30
CA ASP A 203 -4.82 3.67 -16.59
C ASP A 203 -4.38 4.61 -17.73
N ARG A 204 -3.50 4.12 -18.63
CA ARG A 204 -2.91 4.92 -19.73
C ARG A 204 -3.98 5.40 -20.74
N ALA A 205 -4.89 4.51 -21.15
CA ALA A 205 -5.90 4.85 -22.13
C ALA A 205 -6.95 5.83 -21.59
N LYS A 206 -7.29 5.68 -20.29
CA LYS A 206 -8.14 6.67 -19.60
C LYS A 206 -7.38 7.98 -19.41
N GLY A 207 -6.09 7.94 -19.08
CA GLY A 207 -5.23 9.13 -19.02
C GLY A 207 -5.26 9.94 -20.31
N LEU A 208 -5.11 9.27 -21.45
CA LEU A 208 -5.26 9.88 -22.77
C LEU A 208 -6.64 10.53 -22.94
N THR A 209 -7.71 9.77 -22.76
CA THR A 209 -9.08 10.25 -23.00
C THR A 209 -9.46 11.42 -22.07
N VAL A 210 -9.11 11.32 -20.78
CA VAL A 210 -9.39 12.37 -19.79
C VAL A 210 -8.60 13.63 -20.15
N MET A 211 -7.32 13.49 -20.49
CA MET A 211 -6.48 14.62 -20.86
C MET A 211 -6.94 15.31 -22.14
N GLU A 212 -7.39 14.57 -23.16
CA GLU A 212 -8.01 15.16 -24.36
C GLU A 212 -9.22 16.04 -24.02
N ASN A 213 -10.09 15.59 -23.11
CA ASN A 213 -11.25 16.35 -22.66
C ASN A 213 -10.82 17.61 -21.87
N ILE A 214 -9.85 17.51 -20.98
CA ILE A 214 -9.31 18.63 -20.22
C ILE A 214 -8.71 19.69 -21.19
N LEU A 215 -7.93 19.26 -22.17
CA LEU A 215 -7.32 20.17 -23.16
C LEU A 215 -8.35 20.87 -24.06
N GLN A 216 -9.50 20.23 -24.31
CA GLN A 216 -10.62 20.87 -25.03
C GLN A 216 -11.31 21.94 -24.18
N ALA A 217 -11.46 21.69 -22.88
CA ALA A 217 -12.09 22.63 -21.95
C ALA A 217 -11.15 23.80 -21.57
N HIS A 218 -9.85 23.53 -21.45
CA HIS A 218 -8.82 24.47 -20.96
C HIS A 218 -7.69 24.61 -21.98
N SER A 219 -7.92 25.38 -23.05
CA SER A 219 -6.95 25.57 -24.15
C SER A 219 -5.66 26.26 -23.72
N ASP A 220 -5.67 26.98 -22.58
CA ASP A 220 -4.57 27.72 -21.98
C ASP A 220 -3.89 26.94 -20.83
N LEU A 221 -4.18 25.65 -20.69
CA LEU A 221 -3.50 24.76 -19.74
C LEU A 221 -1.99 24.69 -20.04
N GLN A 222 -1.18 24.76 -19.00
CA GLN A 222 0.29 24.83 -19.08
C GLN A 222 0.98 23.56 -18.58
N GLY A 223 0.31 22.76 -17.78
CA GLY A 223 0.87 21.52 -17.26
C GLY A 223 -0.16 20.61 -16.61
N VAL A 224 0.31 19.41 -16.25
CA VAL A 224 -0.50 18.40 -15.57
C VAL A 224 0.35 17.61 -14.58
N PHE A 225 -0.21 17.34 -13.41
CA PHE A 225 0.25 16.28 -12.52
C PHE A 225 -0.60 15.05 -12.77
N ALA A 226 0.01 13.97 -13.19
CA ALA A 226 -0.61 12.66 -13.27
C ALA A 226 -0.09 11.80 -12.10
N GLN A 227 -0.99 11.27 -11.29
CA GLN A 227 -0.63 10.54 -10.07
C GLN A 227 0.04 9.19 -10.33
N ASN A 228 0.28 8.81 -11.61
CA ASN A 228 1.22 7.75 -12.00
C ASN A 228 1.73 7.94 -13.44
N ASP A 229 2.77 7.18 -13.80
CA ASP A 229 3.41 7.26 -15.12
C ASP A 229 2.51 6.76 -16.25
N GLU A 230 1.65 5.77 -16.01
CA GLU A 230 0.73 5.30 -17.03
C GLU A 230 -0.22 6.41 -17.49
N MET A 231 -0.82 7.14 -16.55
CA MET A 231 -1.64 8.31 -16.88
C MET A 231 -0.81 9.44 -17.48
N ALA A 232 0.42 9.67 -17.00
CA ALA A 232 1.32 10.68 -17.56
C ALA A 232 1.68 10.39 -19.03
N LEU A 233 1.91 9.12 -19.38
CA LEU A 233 2.14 8.68 -20.76
C LEU A 233 0.90 8.92 -21.65
N GLY A 234 -0.29 8.62 -21.13
CA GLY A 234 -1.55 8.94 -21.82
C GLY A 234 -1.72 10.46 -22.02
N ALA A 235 -1.44 11.24 -20.97
CA ALA A 235 -1.47 12.71 -21.04
C ALA A 235 -0.46 13.28 -22.05
N ALA A 236 0.74 12.71 -22.12
CA ALA A 236 1.76 13.10 -23.07
C ALA A 236 1.34 12.85 -24.53
N GLU A 237 0.61 11.77 -24.79
CA GLU A 237 0.04 11.49 -26.12
C GLU A 237 -1.02 12.54 -26.47
N ALA A 238 -1.97 12.85 -25.59
CA ALA A 238 -2.98 13.88 -25.76
C ALA A 238 -2.37 15.28 -25.97
N ALA A 239 -1.32 15.59 -25.21
CA ALA A 239 -0.66 16.90 -25.23
C ALA A 239 0.43 17.03 -26.31
N SER A 240 0.61 16.06 -27.19
CA SER A 240 1.71 16.01 -28.17
C SER A 240 1.81 17.24 -29.08
N SER A 241 0.73 18.01 -29.26
CA SER A 241 0.69 19.26 -30.03
C SER A 241 1.01 20.52 -29.21
N LYS A 242 1.17 20.43 -27.88
CA LYS A 242 1.39 21.59 -26.99
C LYS A 242 2.83 22.11 -27.00
N GLY A 243 3.80 21.29 -27.45
CA GLY A 243 5.22 21.64 -27.48
C GLY A 243 5.95 21.39 -26.15
N GLU A 244 7.22 21.74 -26.11
CA GLU A 244 8.14 21.43 -25.00
C GLU A 244 7.86 22.23 -23.72
N ASP A 245 7.16 23.36 -23.83
CA ASP A 245 6.80 24.21 -22.68
C ASP A 245 5.64 23.63 -21.84
N PHE A 246 4.98 22.56 -22.30
CA PHE A 246 3.90 21.91 -21.55
C PHE A 246 4.48 20.92 -20.55
N VAL A 247 4.31 21.22 -19.26
CA VAL A 247 4.91 20.43 -18.17
C VAL A 247 4.03 19.24 -17.79
N ILE A 248 4.59 18.04 -17.87
CA ILE A 248 3.94 16.80 -17.42
C ILE A 248 4.78 16.15 -16.33
N VAL A 249 4.16 15.94 -15.17
CA VAL A 249 4.79 15.24 -14.04
C VAL A 249 4.05 13.94 -13.80
N GLY A 250 4.78 12.82 -13.82
CA GLY A 250 4.31 11.49 -13.49
C GLY A 250 4.66 11.08 -12.06
N PHE A 251 4.38 9.84 -11.75
CA PHE A 251 4.72 9.19 -10.49
C PHE A 251 4.98 7.71 -10.80
N ASP A 252 5.91 7.06 -10.15
CA ASP A 252 6.33 5.65 -10.13
C ASP A 252 7.78 5.46 -10.57
N GLY A 253 8.26 6.14 -11.63
CA GLY A 253 9.59 5.89 -12.20
C GLY A 253 9.64 4.59 -12.99
N THR A 254 8.58 4.25 -13.71
CA THR A 254 8.52 3.07 -14.57
C THR A 254 9.51 3.17 -15.73
N GLU A 255 9.89 2.03 -16.33
CA GLU A 255 10.81 2.03 -17.47
C GLU A 255 10.30 2.90 -18.63
N ASP A 256 8.99 2.81 -18.95
CA ASP A 256 8.35 3.63 -19.98
C ASP A 256 8.32 5.11 -19.59
N GLY A 257 8.04 5.44 -18.31
CA GLY A 257 8.07 6.80 -17.78
C GLY A 257 9.47 7.42 -17.88
N LEU A 258 10.48 6.70 -17.41
CA LEU A 258 11.89 7.12 -17.50
C LEU A 258 12.36 7.29 -18.96
N LYS A 259 11.89 6.41 -19.84
CA LYS A 259 12.14 6.55 -21.27
C LYS A 259 11.45 7.79 -21.85
N ALA A 260 10.22 8.05 -21.46
CA ALA A 260 9.46 9.23 -21.93
C ALA A 260 10.10 10.54 -21.47
N ILE A 261 10.73 10.58 -20.29
CA ILE A 261 11.54 11.73 -19.84
C ILE A 261 12.72 11.94 -20.77
N LYS A 262 13.51 10.89 -21.06
CA LYS A 262 14.64 10.97 -21.99
C LYS A 262 14.24 11.39 -23.41
N ASP A 263 13.05 11.00 -23.82
CA ASP A 263 12.48 11.38 -25.14
C ASP A 263 11.85 12.79 -25.12
N GLY A 264 11.86 13.51 -24.00
CA GLY A 264 11.28 14.85 -23.84
C GLY A 264 9.75 14.91 -23.87
N LYS A 265 9.07 13.77 -23.63
CA LYS A 265 7.60 13.66 -23.65
C LYS A 265 6.96 13.93 -22.29
N ILE A 266 7.67 13.61 -21.21
CA ILE A 266 7.31 13.85 -19.82
C ILE A 266 8.44 14.65 -19.20
N SER A 267 8.11 15.64 -18.38
CA SER A 267 9.10 16.57 -17.80
C SER A 267 9.79 16.00 -16.56
N ALA A 268 9.05 15.20 -15.77
CA ALA A 268 9.56 14.58 -14.55
C ALA A 268 8.67 13.41 -14.10
N THR A 269 9.22 12.56 -13.26
CA THR A 269 8.46 11.58 -12.47
C THR A 269 8.97 11.54 -11.03
N ILE A 270 8.07 11.30 -10.09
CA ILE A 270 8.41 10.98 -8.70
C ILE A 270 8.61 9.47 -8.64
N ALA A 271 9.86 9.06 -8.75
CA ALA A 271 10.22 7.64 -8.85
C ALA A 271 10.09 6.93 -7.49
N GLN A 272 9.40 5.82 -7.47
CA GLN A 272 9.31 4.86 -6.39
C GLN A 272 10.32 3.72 -6.58
N LYS A 273 10.40 2.81 -5.60
CA LYS A 273 11.28 1.63 -5.63
C LYS A 273 10.45 0.35 -5.46
N PRO A 274 9.62 -0.04 -6.45
CA PRO A 274 8.66 -1.14 -6.28
C PRO A 274 9.31 -2.49 -5.95
N GLU A 275 10.44 -2.85 -6.56
CA GLU A 275 11.16 -4.08 -6.20
C GLU A 275 11.66 -4.06 -4.75
N GLU A 276 12.18 -2.91 -4.29
CA GLU A 276 12.64 -2.75 -2.91
C GLU A 276 11.46 -2.79 -1.94
N MET A 277 10.35 -2.13 -2.29
CA MET A 277 9.11 -2.15 -1.51
C MET A 277 8.60 -3.59 -1.32
N GLY A 278 8.58 -4.39 -2.38
CA GLY A 278 8.21 -5.81 -2.31
C GLY A 278 9.14 -6.62 -1.40
N LYS A 279 10.46 -6.38 -1.48
CA LYS A 279 11.44 -7.02 -0.59
C LYS A 279 11.26 -6.61 0.87
N LEU A 280 11.03 -5.32 1.14
CA LEU A 280 10.79 -4.81 2.49
C LEU A 280 9.55 -5.45 3.12
N ALA A 281 8.48 -5.64 2.35
CA ALA A 281 7.26 -6.27 2.82
C ALA A 281 7.47 -7.76 3.18
N LEU A 282 8.15 -8.51 2.34
CA LEU A 282 8.47 -9.91 2.65
C LEU A 282 9.48 -10.01 3.80
N GLN A 283 10.45 -9.10 3.89
CA GLN A 283 11.38 -9.05 5.02
C GLN A 283 10.66 -8.75 6.34
N ALA A 284 9.65 -7.89 6.34
CA ALA A 284 8.82 -7.63 7.51
C ALA A 284 8.09 -8.90 7.99
N ALA A 285 7.61 -9.73 7.05
CA ALA A 285 7.06 -11.04 7.39
C ALA A 285 8.13 -11.96 8.04
N PHE A 286 9.32 -12.04 7.47
CA PHE A 286 10.43 -12.83 8.05
C PHE A 286 10.81 -12.33 9.44
N ASP A 287 10.86 -11.03 9.65
CA ASP A 287 11.19 -10.44 10.94
C ASP A 287 10.11 -10.75 11.98
N HIS A 288 8.83 -10.67 11.61
CA HIS A 288 7.72 -11.08 12.47
C HIS A 288 7.85 -12.53 12.94
N PHE A 289 8.02 -13.48 12.01
CA PHE A 289 8.12 -14.91 12.32
C PHE A 289 9.46 -15.30 12.96
N SER A 290 10.44 -14.42 12.99
CA SER A 290 11.67 -14.58 13.78
C SER A 290 11.59 -13.96 15.18
N GLY A 291 10.41 -13.47 15.59
CA GLY A 291 10.18 -12.82 16.88
C GLY A 291 10.77 -11.42 17.00
N LYS A 292 11.19 -10.79 15.90
CA LYS A 292 11.64 -9.40 15.90
C LYS A 292 10.44 -8.45 15.88
N LYS A 293 10.66 -7.26 16.46
CA LYS A 293 9.68 -6.18 16.35
C LYS A 293 9.61 -5.67 14.90
N VAL A 294 8.40 -5.58 14.37
CA VAL A 294 8.12 -4.90 13.09
C VAL A 294 7.56 -3.52 13.41
N GLU A 295 8.05 -2.49 12.71
CA GLU A 295 7.51 -1.13 12.85
C GLU A 295 6.15 -1.03 12.16
N GLU A 296 5.25 -0.18 12.68
CA GLU A 296 3.88 0.00 12.14
C GLU A 296 3.88 0.50 10.69
N LYS A 297 4.92 1.25 10.31
CA LYS A 297 5.12 1.76 8.95
C LYS A 297 6.58 1.62 8.55
N ILE A 298 6.80 1.16 7.33
CA ILE A 298 8.12 1.06 6.69
C ILE A 298 8.08 1.91 5.42
N ASP A 299 8.85 2.99 5.42
CA ASP A 299 8.89 3.91 4.29
C ASP A 299 9.80 3.38 3.16
N SER A 300 9.28 3.36 1.94
CA SER A 300 10.04 3.17 0.71
C SER A 300 10.45 4.54 0.14
N PRO A 301 11.72 4.74 -0.26
CA PRO A 301 12.22 6.04 -0.68
C PRO A 301 11.60 6.54 -1.99
N LEU A 302 11.57 7.87 -2.15
CA LEU A 302 11.16 8.57 -3.36
C LEU A 302 12.33 9.38 -3.93
N ASP A 303 12.42 9.46 -5.25
CA ASP A 303 13.38 10.29 -5.96
C ASP A 303 12.65 11.13 -7.05
N LEU A 304 12.97 12.42 -7.17
CA LEU A 304 12.55 13.21 -8.33
C LEU A 304 13.51 12.94 -9.51
N VAL A 305 12.98 12.44 -10.62
CA VAL A 305 13.75 12.20 -11.85
C VAL A 305 13.27 13.14 -12.94
N THR A 306 14.21 13.86 -13.56
CA THR A 306 13.93 14.92 -14.57
C THR A 306 14.66 14.73 -15.90
N GLU A 307 15.78 14.01 -15.94
CA GLU A 307 16.62 13.75 -17.14
C GLU A 307 17.43 12.45 -16.96
#